data_4961a828a6ccaf85577cb72625106846
#
_entry.id   4961a828a6ccaf85577cb72625106846
#
_cell.length_a   1.000
_cell.length_b   1.000
_cell.length_c   1.000
_cell.angle_alpha   90.00
_cell.angle_beta   90.00
_cell.angle_gamma   90.00
#
_symmetry.space_group_name_H-M   'P 1'
#
loop_
_entity.id
_entity.type
_entity.pdbx_description
1 polymer ?
#
loop_
_entity_poly.entity_id
_entity_poly.type
_entity_poly.pdbx_seq_one_letter_code
_entity_poly.pdbx_strand_id
1 'polypeptide(L)'
;MNNLYVISGVTGMTGNELVRQILNGNKGSVIGFDNFFCSSIDTVSDVIDDNRFTFFQYDINNAAQMAEIEYLVVSKKKDFDKVFYINCAAVVHTEYFYHVYTTFDTNLLGMKAFLEQAISVGADAYINCSTSEVYSMQSFKEGGVKESDYLLMSDAEHSQRTSYATGKLLTEFFMKDAVDTGKIRGASLRFANVYSKNERFAKHILPHIVNSLINDGKVVLLENSKVNKRTFLHNIDSCDAVLHLLEHPDAMDGSVYNVATEEEISILDLVALIAGKLGIKDPEITFEGYRESDPVRRVLSTEKLRTRTGWAPKITLEEGIDMIIGFRKNG
;
A
#
# COMPACT_ATOMS: atom_id res chain seq x y z
N MET A 1 5.16 1.73 25.28
CA MET A 1 3.83 2.34 25.08
C MET A 1 2.85 1.24 24.70
N ASN A 2 1.66 1.22 25.26
CA ASN A 2 0.63 0.24 24.95
C ASN A 2 -0.45 0.92 24.08
N ASN A 3 -0.29 0.88 22.75
CA ASN A 3 -1.20 1.55 21.84
C ASN A 3 -2.25 0.58 21.28
N LEU A 4 -3.40 1.11 20.89
CA LEU A 4 -4.42 0.37 20.12
C LEU A 4 -4.37 0.81 18.66
N TYR A 5 -4.23 -0.15 17.76
CA TYR A 5 -4.28 0.07 16.32
C TYR A 5 -5.57 -0.53 15.76
N VAL A 6 -6.37 0.28 15.09
CA VAL A 6 -7.57 -0.17 14.37
C VAL A 6 -7.25 -0.14 12.88
N ILE A 7 -7.21 -1.31 12.25
CA ILE A 7 -6.68 -1.46 10.88
C ILE A 7 -7.73 -2.10 9.99
N SER A 8 -8.11 -1.42 8.91
CA SER A 8 -8.93 -1.99 7.84
C SER A 8 -8.05 -2.69 6.80
N GLY A 9 -8.52 -3.79 6.20
CA GLY A 9 -7.77 -4.52 5.17
C GLY A 9 -6.57 -5.28 5.73
N VAL A 10 -6.70 -5.87 6.93
CA VAL A 10 -5.57 -6.52 7.64
C VAL A 10 -5.06 -7.79 6.98
N THR A 11 -5.80 -8.42 6.09
CA THR A 11 -5.34 -9.61 5.35
C THR A 11 -4.72 -9.25 4.00
N GLY A 12 -4.82 -7.98 3.58
CA GLY A 12 -4.10 -7.44 2.43
C GLY A 12 -2.59 -7.33 2.69
N MET A 13 -1.81 -7.11 1.63
CA MET A 13 -0.33 -7.08 1.68
C MET A 13 0.24 -6.10 2.71
N THR A 14 -0.28 -4.88 2.78
CA THR A 14 0.16 -3.87 3.76
C THR A 14 -0.40 -4.16 5.15
N GLY A 15 -1.69 -4.51 5.25
CA GLY A 15 -2.35 -4.73 6.54
C GLY A 15 -1.73 -5.88 7.33
N ASN A 16 -1.45 -7.03 6.68
CA ASN A 16 -0.89 -8.19 7.36
C ASN A 16 0.55 -7.94 7.87
N GLU A 17 1.33 -7.18 7.14
CA GLU A 17 2.68 -6.81 7.56
C GLU A 17 2.67 -5.79 8.70
N LEU A 18 1.74 -4.82 8.69
CA LEU A 18 1.53 -3.90 9.82
C LEU A 18 1.20 -4.65 11.11
N VAL A 19 0.28 -5.63 11.04
CA VAL A 19 -0.05 -6.46 12.21
C VAL A 19 1.22 -7.12 12.76
N ARG A 20 2.04 -7.75 11.91
CA ARG A 20 3.31 -8.37 12.36
C ARG A 20 4.27 -7.38 12.98
N GLN A 21 4.48 -6.24 12.37
CA GLN A 21 5.41 -5.23 12.90
C GLN A 21 4.93 -4.66 14.24
N ILE A 22 3.63 -4.47 14.44
CA ILE A 22 3.07 -4.00 15.70
C ILE A 22 3.27 -5.06 16.79
N LEU A 23 2.91 -6.31 16.53
CA LEU A 23 2.96 -7.38 17.50
C LEU A 23 4.40 -7.77 17.85
N ASN A 24 5.25 -8.00 16.84
CA ASN A 24 6.66 -8.36 17.03
C ASN A 24 7.49 -7.22 17.64
N GLY A 25 7.16 -5.97 17.30
CA GLY A 25 7.76 -4.78 17.90
C GLY A 25 7.24 -4.41 19.28
N ASN A 26 6.28 -5.19 19.84
CA ASN A 26 5.62 -4.90 21.12
C ASN A 26 5.07 -3.45 21.19
N LYS A 27 4.51 -2.95 20.08
CA LYS A 27 4.01 -1.58 19.98
C LYS A 27 2.58 -1.43 20.56
N GLY A 28 1.85 -2.52 20.75
CA GLY A 28 0.50 -2.53 21.30
C GLY A 28 -0.38 -3.68 20.79
N SER A 29 -1.68 -3.43 20.76
CA SER A 29 -2.71 -4.37 20.32
C SER A 29 -3.37 -3.92 19.02
N VAL A 30 -3.93 -4.86 18.27
CA VAL A 30 -4.57 -4.60 16.98
C VAL A 30 -6.03 -5.07 17.01
N ILE A 31 -6.96 -4.23 16.61
CA ILE A 31 -8.28 -4.60 16.13
C ILE A 31 -8.25 -4.49 14.61
N GLY A 32 -8.36 -5.61 13.93
CA GLY A 32 -8.25 -5.66 12.48
C GLY A 32 -9.47 -6.31 11.82
N PHE A 33 -9.82 -5.86 10.63
CA PHE A 33 -10.90 -6.46 9.86
C PHE A 33 -10.61 -6.47 8.35
N ASP A 34 -11.24 -7.45 7.68
CA ASP A 34 -11.15 -7.64 6.24
C ASP A 34 -12.37 -8.42 5.75
N ASN A 35 -12.83 -8.17 4.52
CA ASN A 35 -13.94 -8.91 3.91
C ASN A 35 -13.48 -10.04 2.97
N PHE A 36 -12.16 -10.25 2.84
CA PHE A 36 -11.53 -11.21 1.94
C PHE A 36 -11.82 -11.00 0.44
N PHE A 37 -12.07 -9.76 0.03
CA PHE A 37 -12.34 -9.46 -1.39
C PHE A 37 -11.17 -9.87 -2.31
N CYS A 38 -9.92 -9.64 -1.90
CA CYS A 38 -8.70 -9.98 -2.66
C CYS A 38 -7.66 -10.73 -1.83
N SER A 39 -8.03 -11.26 -0.66
CA SER A 39 -7.13 -11.87 0.30
C SER A 39 -7.78 -13.04 1.02
N SER A 40 -7.12 -13.63 2.00
CA SER A 40 -7.69 -14.70 2.83
C SER A 40 -7.08 -14.69 4.23
N ILE A 41 -7.71 -15.40 5.16
CA ILE A 41 -7.26 -15.52 6.57
C ILE A 41 -5.83 -16.08 6.67
N ASP A 42 -5.40 -16.92 5.71
CA ASP A 42 -4.07 -17.55 5.73
C ASP A 42 -2.94 -16.53 5.76
N THR A 43 -3.19 -15.29 5.27
CA THR A 43 -2.16 -14.24 5.26
C THR A 43 -1.76 -13.76 6.66
N VAL A 44 -2.57 -14.02 7.67
CA VAL A 44 -2.35 -13.69 9.08
C VAL A 44 -2.34 -14.91 9.99
N SER A 45 -2.25 -16.13 9.43
CA SER A 45 -2.31 -17.39 10.18
C SER A 45 -1.23 -17.53 11.24
N ASP A 46 -0.08 -16.91 11.03
CA ASP A 46 1.05 -16.90 11.96
C ASP A 46 0.86 -15.98 13.18
N VAL A 47 -0.12 -15.08 13.14
CA VAL A 47 -0.39 -14.09 14.19
C VAL A 47 -1.83 -14.11 14.69
N ILE A 48 -2.71 -14.92 14.10
CA ILE A 48 -4.15 -14.92 14.41
C ILE A 48 -4.45 -15.30 15.85
N ASP A 49 -3.62 -16.15 16.47
CA ASP A 49 -3.77 -16.61 17.83
C ASP A 49 -3.06 -15.72 18.87
N ASP A 50 -2.42 -14.62 18.47
CA ASP A 50 -1.84 -13.67 19.41
C ASP A 50 -2.98 -12.92 20.15
N ASN A 51 -2.97 -12.98 21.47
CA ASN A 51 -4.02 -12.38 22.31
C ASN A 51 -4.13 -10.85 22.19
N ARG A 52 -3.16 -10.21 21.58
CA ARG A 52 -3.14 -8.77 21.24
C ARG A 52 -3.77 -8.47 19.89
N PHE A 53 -4.10 -9.49 19.10
CA PHE A 53 -4.76 -9.35 17.80
C PHE A 53 -6.20 -9.84 17.86
N THR A 54 -7.15 -8.93 17.61
CA THR A 54 -8.57 -9.26 17.49
C THR A 54 -8.97 -9.08 16.04
N PHE A 55 -9.33 -10.17 15.34
CA PHE A 55 -9.72 -10.17 13.94
C PHE A 55 -11.22 -10.30 13.76
N PHE A 56 -11.78 -9.58 12.78
CA PHE A 56 -13.17 -9.67 12.33
C PHE A 56 -13.24 -9.84 10.81
N GLN A 57 -14.05 -10.77 10.34
CA GLN A 57 -14.39 -10.85 8.91
C GLN A 57 -15.52 -9.85 8.62
N TYR A 58 -15.19 -8.58 8.43
CA TYR A 58 -16.12 -7.47 8.26
C TYR A 58 -15.81 -6.65 7.02
N ASP A 59 -16.86 -6.06 6.44
CA ASP A 59 -16.77 -5.16 5.29
C ASP A 59 -16.82 -3.70 5.76
N ILE A 60 -15.87 -2.89 5.32
CA ILE A 60 -15.80 -1.46 5.62
C ILE A 60 -17.07 -0.70 5.15
N ASN A 61 -17.78 -1.24 4.17
CA ASN A 61 -19.02 -0.67 3.64
C ASN A 61 -20.28 -1.08 4.44
N ASN A 62 -20.14 -1.99 5.41
CA ASN A 62 -21.26 -2.45 6.24
C ASN A 62 -21.34 -1.63 7.52
N ALA A 63 -22.29 -0.69 7.56
CA ALA A 63 -22.45 0.23 8.69
C ALA A 63 -22.71 -0.47 10.03
N ALA A 64 -23.42 -1.62 10.06
CA ALA A 64 -23.69 -2.35 11.30
C ALA A 64 -22.39 -2.98 11.84
N GLN A 65 -21.58 -3.60 10.96
CA GLN A 65 -20.29 -4.16 11.36
C GLN A 65 -19.32 -3.06 11.82
N MET A 66 -19.31 -1.91 11.15
CA MET A 66 -18.48 -0.77 11.58
C MET A 66 -18.93 -0.23 12.94
N ALA A 67 -20.22 -0.21 13.24
CA ALA A 67 -20.73 0.19 14.56
C ALA A 67 -20.28 -0.78 15.67
N GLU A 68 -20.13 -2.08 15.39
CA GLU A 68 -19.59 -3.05 16.35
C GLU A 68 -18.09 -2.78 16.62
N ILE A 69 -17.29 -2.47 15.59
CA ILE A 69 -15.90 -2.04 15.77
C ILE A 69 -15.83 -0.76 16.62
N GLU A 70 -16.67 0.23 16.32
CA GLU A 70 -16.73 1.49 17.08
C GLU A 70 -17.01 1.24 18.56
N TYR A 71 -18.05 0.46 18.86
CA TYR A 71 -18.38 0.08 20.23
C TYR A 71 -17.23 -0.61 20.96
N LEU A 72 -16.56 -1.56 20.28
CA LEU A 72 -15.41 -2.26 20.84
C LEU A 72 -14.25 -1.30 21.15
N VAL A 73 -13.92 -0.39 20.23
CA VAL A 73 -12.87 0.62 20.43
C VAL A 73 -13.20 1.51 21.61
N VAL A 74 -14.43 2.07 21.67
CA VAL A 74 -14.87 2.92 22.78
C VAL A 74 -14.77 2.19 24.13
N SER A 75 -15.14 0.92 24.18
CA SER A 75 -15.06 0.11 25.41
C SER A 75 -13.63 -0.14 25.89
N LYS A 76 -12.68 -0.29 24.96
CA LYS A 76 -11.29 -0.66 25.26
C LYS A 76 -10.31 0.51 25.33
N LYS A 77 -10.59 1.64 24.68
CA LYS A 77 -9.61 2.73 24.49
C LYS A 77 -8.98 3.26 25.78
N LYS A 78 -9.68 3.20 26.91
CA LYS A 78 -9.18 3.62 28.21
C LYS A 78 -8.00 2.81 28.74
N ASP A 79 -7.79 1.61 28.20
CA ASP A 79 -6.74 0.68 28.61
C ASP A 79 -5.43 0.89 27.79
N PHE A 80 -5.42 1.86 26.88
CA PHE A 80 -4.33 2.15 25.96
C PHE A 80 -3.85 3.61 26.07
N ASP A 81 -2.57 3.81 25.78
CA ASP A 81 -1.95 5.15 25.77
C ASP A 81 -2.45 6.02 24.64
N LYS A 82 -2.63 5.41 23.46
CA LYS A 82 -3.12 6.06 22.22
C LYS A 82 -3.93 5.10 21.37
N VAL A 83 -4.83 5.67 20.56
CA VAL A 83 -5.63 4.94 19.57
C VAL A 83 -5.32 5.46 18.17
N PHE A 84 -4.88 4.58 17.28
CA PHE A 84 -4.52 4.89 15.92
C PHE A 84 -5.43 4.15 14.95
N TYR A 85 -5.89 4.82 13.91
CA TYR A 85 -6.63 4.24 12.80
C TYR A 85 -5.75 4.22 11.54
N ILE A 86 -5.71 3.08 10.85
CA ILE A 86 -4.93 2.90 9.62
C ILE A 86 -5.82 2.28 8.55
N ASN A 87 -6.07 3.02 7.47
CA ASN A 87 -6.89 2.53 6.37
C ASN A 87 -6.04 1.86 5.30
N CYS A 88 -6.00 0.52 5.32
CA CYS A 88 -5.39 -0.30 4.28
C CYS A 88 -6.43 -0.94 3.35
N ALA A 89 -7.73 -0.92 3.71
CA ALA A 89 -8.78 -1.46 2.85
C ALA A 89 -8.87 -0.68 1.54
N ALA A 90 -8.72 -1.39 0.43
CA ALA A 90 -8.87 -0.83 -0.90
C ALA A 90 -9.03 -1.91 -1.96
N VAL A 91 -9.77 -1.59 -3.00
CA VAL A 91 -9.79 -2.33 -4.27
C VAL A 91 -8.58 -1.87 -5.08
N VAL A 92 -7.53 -2.70 -5.16
CA VAL A 92 -6.20 -2.32 -5.71
C VAL A 92 -5.80 -3.10 -6.97
N HIS A 93 -6.50 -4.17 -7.33
CA HIS A 93 -6.17 -4.94 -8.52
C HIS A 93 -6.65 -4.22 -9.77
N THR A 94 -5.78 -4.09 -10.74
CA THR A 94 -6.01 -3.28 -11.96
C THR A 94 -7.24 -3.70 -12.77
N GLU A 95 -7.64 -4.97 -12.70
CA GLU A 95 -8.85 -5.48 -13.35
C GLU A 95 -10.13 -4.87 -12.76
N TYR A 96 -10.14 -4.49 -11.47
CA TYR A 96 -11.28 -3.86 -10.83
C TYR A 96 -11.34 -2.33 -11.01
N PHE A 97 -10.31 -1.70 -11.55
CA PHE A 97 -10.35 -0.25 -11.80
C PHE A 97 -11.46 0.16 -12.77
N TYR A 98 -11.91 -0.78 -13.60
CA TYR A 98 -13.04 -0.60 -14.50
C TYR A 98 -14.40 -0.83 -13.83
N HIS A 99 -14.44 -1.33 -12.59
CA HIS A 99 -15.63 -1.48 -11.76
C HIS A 99 -15.78 -0.28 -10.83
N VAL A 100 -16.15 0.86 -11.42
CA VAL A 100 -16.10 2.19 -10.78
C VAL A 100 -16.89 2.23 -9.47
N TYR A 101 -18.11 1.66 -9.43
CA TYR A 101 -18.92 1.64 -8.21
C TYR A 101 -18.24 0.89 -7.07
N THR A 102 -17.80 -0.34 -7.30
CA THR A 102 -17.09 -1.15 -6.28
C THR A 102 -15.82 -0.43 -5.80
N THR A 103 -15.09 0.19 -6.74
CA THR A 103 -13.88 0.94 -6.42
C THR A 103 -14.19 2.16 -5.56
N PHE A 104 -15.21 2.95 -5.88
CA PHE A 104 -15.57 4.14 -5.10
C PHE A 104 -16.24 3.79 -3.77
N ASP A 105 -17.10 2.76 -3.74
CA ASP A 105 -17.73 2.33 -2.49
C ASP A 105 -16.67 2.02 -1.43
N THR A 106 -15.64 1.24 -1.79
CA THR A 106 -14.58 0.86 -0.84
C THR A 106 -13.53 1.96 -0.67
N ASN A 107 -12.95 2.45 -1.79
CA ASN A 107 -11.76 3.30 -1.71
C ASN A 107 -12.09 4.74 -1.29
N LEU A 108 -13.31 5.21 -1.52
CA LEU A 108 -13.73 6.57 -1.21
C LEU A 108 -14.73 6.60 -0.06
N LEU A 109 -15.90 5.96 -0.21
CA LEU A 109 -16.97 6.04 0.78
C LEU A 109 -16.65 5.25 2.04
N GLY A 110 -16.12 4.04 1.90
CA GLY A 110 -15.66 3.22 3.02
C GLY A 110 -14.54 3.90 3.81
N MET A 111 -13.54 4.48 3.11
CA MET A 111 -12.50 5.28 3.78
C MET A 111 -13.06 6.48 4.52
N LYS A 112 -14.00 7.22 3.89
CA LYS A 112 -14.64 8.38 4.52
C LYS A 112 -15.37 7.97 5.81
N ALA A 113 -16.19 6.91 5.76
CA ALA A 113 -16.90 6.40 6.93
C ALA A 113 -15.92 5.96 8.05
N PHE A 114 -14.83 5.32 7.70
CA PHE A 114 -13.82 4.87 8.66
C PHE A 114 -13.04 6.05 9.29
N LEU A 115 -12.81 7.14 8.54
CA LEU A 115 -12.25 8.37 9.07
C LEU A 115 -13.25 9.06 10.03
N GLU A 116 -14.54 9.12 9.67
CA GLU A 116 -15.58 9.68 10.54
C GLU A 116 -15.73 8.88 11.84
N GLN A 117 -15.59 7.55 11.78
CA GLN A 117 -15.54 6.70 12.97
C GLN A 117 -14.31 7.01 13.84
N ALA A 118 -13.12 7.15 13.25
CA ALA A 118 -11.92 7.52 14.00
C ALA A 118 -12.09 8.86 14.76
N ILE A 119 -12.74 9.83 14.11
CA ILE A 119 -13.08 11.12 14.73
C ILE A 119 -14.10 10.93 15.86
N SER A 120 -15.16 10.14 15.64
CA SER A 120 -16.21 9.88 16.64
C SER A 120 -15.68 9.25 17.91
N VAL A 121 -14.78 8.27 17.79
CA VAL A 121 -14.17 7.61 18.95
C VAL A 121 -13.10 8.47 19.62
N GLY A 122 -12.70 9.60 19.03
CA GLY A 122 -11.61 10.44 19.51
C GLY A 122 -10.27 9.75 19.40
N ALA A 123 -9.96 9.17 18.25
CA ALA A 123 -8.64 8.59 17.98
C ALA A 123 -7.54 9.67 17.93
N ASP A 124 -6.32 9.29 18.33
CA ASP A 124 -5.18 10.21 18.37
C ASP A 124 -4.67 10.58 16.97
N ALA A 125 -4.75 9.62 16.03
CA ALA A 125 -4.35 9.88 14.66
C ALA A 125 -4.94 8.86 13.66
N TYR A 126 -4.97 9.29 12.37
CA TYR A 126 -5.41 8.50 11.24
C TYR A 126 -4.37 8.50 10.12
N ILE A 127 -4.07 7.32 9.57
CA ILE A 127 -3.26 7.16 8.37
C ILE A 127 -4.14 6.74 7.20
N ASN A 128 -4.08 7.52 6.13
CA ASN A 128 -4.73 7.22 4.86
C ASN A 128 -3.70 6.62 3.88
N CYS A 129 -3.84 5.34 3.54
CA CYS A 129 -3.03 4.71 2.50
C CYS A 129 -3.54 5.12 1.11
N SER A 130 -2.89 6.13 0.54
CA SER A 130 -3.09 6.62 -0.83
C SER A 130 -2.15 5.92 -1.81
N THR A 131 -1.96 6.46 -3.01
CA THR A 131 -1.25 5.80 -4.10
C THR A 131 -0.50 6.78 -4.99
N SER A 132 0.60 6.34 -5.58
CA SER A 132 1.30 7.07 -6.65
C SER A 132 0.51 7.16 -7.96
N GLU A 133 -0.55 6.36 -8.12
CA GLU A 133 -1.42 6.44 -9.30
C GLU A 133 -2.07 7.82 -9.45
N VAL A 134 -2.20 8.60 -8.38
CA VAL A 134 -2.69 10.00 -8.44
C VAL A 134 -1.83 10.90 -9.33
N TYR A 135 -0.56 10.57 -9.54
CA TYR A 135 0.33 11.31 -10.43
C TYR A 135 0.10 11.00 -11.91
N SER A 136 -0.49 9.83 -12.20
CA SER A 136 -0.82 9.38 -13.55
C SER A 136 0.31 9.65 -14.56
N MET A 137 0.17 10.67 -15.41
CA MET A 137 1.11 11.01 -16.48
C MET A 137 2.32 11.88 -16.04
N GLN A 138 2.37 12.34 -14.78
CA GLN A 138 3.47 13.20 -14.28
C GLN A 138 4.79 12.46 -14.00
N SER A 139 4.89 11.21 -14.32
CA SER A 139 6.01 10.33 -13.96
C SER A 139 7.33 10.57 -14.71
N PHE A 140 7.37 11.53 -15.61
CA PHE A 140 8.54 11.79 -16.48
C PHE A 140 9.54 12.80 -15.92
N LYS A 141 9.30 13.37 -14.75
CA LYS A 141 10.12 14.45 -14.20
C LYS A 141 11.48 13.94 -13.74
N GLU A 142 12.54 14.65 -14.12
CA GLU A 142 13.88 14.41 -13.58
C GLU A 142 13.90 14.73 -12.08
N GLY A 143 14.58 13.90 -11.26
CA GLY A 143 14.60 14.03 -9.80
C GLY A 143 13.34 13.52 -9.10
N GLY A 144 12.44 12.85 -9.82
CA GLY A 144 11.20 12.29 -9.28
C GLY A 144 10.07 13.30 -9.10
N VAL A 145 8.85 12.79 -8.97
CA VAL A 145 7.64 13.59 -8.76
C VAL A 145 7.51 13.94 -7.28
N LYS A 146 7.33 15.22 -6.98
CA LYS A 146 7.12 15.74 -5.63
C LYS A 146 5.63 15.86 -5.30
N GLU A 147 5.30 15.84 -4.02
CA GLU A 147 3.92 15.99 -3.54
C GLU A 147 3.30 17.35 -3.91
N SER A 148 4.13 18.36 -4.14
CA SER A 148 3.75 19.72 -4.57
C SER A 148 3.52 19.85 -6.07
N ASP A 149 3.81 18.83 -6.87
CA ASP A 149 3.63 18.89 -8.32
C ASP A 149 2.14 18.81 -8.68
N TYR A 150 1.76 19.47 -9.77
CA TYR A 150 0.41 19.34 -10.32
C TYR A 150 0.14 17.90 -10.76
N LEU A 151 -1.09 17.45 -10.55
CA LEU A 151 -1.52 16.13 -10.99
C LEU A 151 -2.03 16.20 -12.42
N LEU A 152 -1.57 15.29 -13.27
CA LEU A 152 -1.99 15.20 -14.67
C LEU A 152 -2.72 13.87 -14.87
N MET A 153 -4.04 13.88 -14.81
CA MET A 153 -4.89 12.69 -14.87
C MET A 153 -5.65 12.63 -16.20
N SER A 154 -5.85 11.42 -16.72
CA SER A 154 -6.76 11.18 -17.84
C SER A 154 -8.21 11.32 -17.39
N ASP A 155 -9.07 11.79 -18.29
CA ASP A 155 -10.52 11.79 -18.06
C ASP A 155 -11.15 10.40 -18.20
N ALA A 156 -12.43 10.28 -17.87
CA ALA A 156 -13.15 9.01 -17.87
C ALA A 156 -13.38 8.43 -19.28
N GLU A 157 -13.37 9.26 -20.31
CA GLU A 157 -13.53 8.81 -21.71
C GLU A 157 -12.27 8.10 -22.20
N HIS A 158 -11.10 8.63 -21.83
CA HIS A 158 -9.80 8.11 -22.29
C HIS A 158 -9.27 6.99 -21.39
N SER A 159 -9.58 7.01 -20.10
CA SER A 159 -9.10 5.95 -19.20
C SER A 159 -9.94 5.80 -17.94
N GLN A 160 -10.80 4.79 -17.91
CA GLN A 160 -11.52 4.42 -16.69
C GLN A 160 -10.59 3.96 -15.55
N ARG A 161 -9.38 3.52 -15.87
CA ARG A 161 -8.34 3.20 -14.88
C ARG A 161 -8.09 4.36 -13.91
N THR A 162 -8.29 5.59 -14.37
CA THR A 162 -8.16 6.80 -13.56
C THR A 162 -9.14 6.85 -12.39
N SER A 163 -10.24 6.07 -12.41
CA SER A 163 -11.20 6.00 -11.30
C SER A 163 -10.56 5.64 -9.97
N TYR A 164 -9.63 4.66 -9.97
CA TYR A 164 -8.89 4.28 -8.77
C TYR A 164 -8.08 5.46 -8.21
N ALA A 165 -7.30 6.10 -9.07
CA ALA A 165 -6.48 7.26 -8.70
C ALA A 165 -7.33 8.43 -8.21
N THR A 166 -8.44 8.72 -8.89
CA THR A 166 -9.38 9.78 -8.51
C THR A 166 -10.03 9.51 -7.16
N GLY A 167 -10.50 8.29 -6.93
CA GLY A 167 -11.06 7.90 -5.64
C GLY A 167 -10.07 8.08 -4.49
N LYS A 168 -8.82 7.63 -4.69
CA LYS A 168 -7.76 7.81 -3.69
C LYS A 168 -7.37 9.28 -3.49
N LEU A 169 -7.35 10.09 -4.56
CA LEU A 169 -7.09 11.53 -4.45
C LEU A 169 -8.17 12.23 -3.60
N LEU A 170 -9.44 11.89 -3.80
CA LEU A 170 -10.53 12.49 -3.00
C LEU A 170 -10.40 12.15 -1.51
N THR A 171 -9.86 10.98 -1.15
CA THR A 171 -9.59 10.65 0.26
C THR A 171 -8.54 11.56 0.91
N GLU A 172 -7.57 12.05 0.13
CA GLU A 172 -6.57 13.00 0.63
C GLU A 172 -7.22 14.35 1.01
N PHE A 173 -8.25 14.79 0.27
CA PHE A 173 -9.03 15.99 0.63
C PHE A 173 -9.81 15.78 1.92
N PHE A 174 -10.47 14.63 2.11
CA PHE A 174 -11.15 14.34 3.39
C PHE A 174 -10.18 14.35 4.57
N MET A 175 -9.00 13.74 4.39
CA MET A 175 -7.97 13.72 5.44
C MET A 175 -7.50 15.13 5.78
N LYS A 176 -7.22 15.94 4.74
CA LYS A 176 -6.77 17.32 4.93
C LYS A 176 -7.82 18.17 5.64
N ASP A 177 -9.09 18.10 5.23
CA ASP A 177 -10.20 18.81 5.88
C ASP A 177 -10.33 18.42 7.36
N ALA A 178 -10.29 17.13 7.66
CA ALA A 178 -10.41 16.64 9.04
C ALA A 178 -9.30 17.18 9.95
N VAL A 179 -8.08 17.29 9.43
CA VAL A 179 -6.94 17.86 10.18
C VAL A 179 -7.05 19.38 10.28
N ASP A 180 -7.32 20.10 9.19
CA ASP A 180 -7.43 21.56 9.19
C ASP A 180 -8.57 22.07 10.08
N THR A 181 -9.62 21.29 10.23
CA THR A 181 -10.74 21.59 11.15
C THR A 181 -10.50 21.09 12.58
N GLY A 182 -9.30 20.58 12.87
CA GLY A 182 -8.90 20.17 14.23
C GLY A 182 -9.60 18.93 14.77
N LYS A 183 -10.21 18.12 13.91
CA LYS A 183 -10.97 16.93 14.32
C LYS A 183 -10.09 15.75 14.68
N ILE A 184 -8.97 15.59 13.98
CA ILE A 184 -8.00 14.49 14.19
C ILE A 184 -6.63 14.89 13.61
N ARG A 185 -5.56 14.29 14.11
CA ARG A 185 -4.25 14.33 13.42
C ARG A 185 -4.21 13.27 12.35
N GLY A 186 -3.49 13.50 11.25
CA GLY A 186 -3.35 12.48 10.23
C GLY A 186 -2.53 12.90 9.03
N ALA A 187 -2.28 11.92 8.16
CA ALA A 187 -1.55 12.12 6.92
C ALA A 187 -2.00 11.11 5.86
N SER A 188 -1.74 11.45 4.59
CA SER A 188 -1.94 10.55 3.46
C SER A 188 -0.61 10.08 2.90
N LEU A 189 -0.45 8.78 2.69
CA LEU A 189 0.77 8.16 2.18
C LEU A 189 0.55 7.66 0.75
N ARG A 190 1.25 8.25 -0.23
CA ARG A 190 1.23 7.82 -1.64
C ARG A 190 2.28 6.75 -1.84
N PHE A 191 1.86 5.49 -1.75
CA PHE A 191 2.74 4.36 -1.99
C PHE A 191 3.04 4.14 -3.48
N ALA A 192 4.29 3.78 -3.79
CA ALA A 192 4.71 3.48 -5.17
C ALA A 192 5.32 2.08 -5.27
N ASN A 193 4.69 1.25 -6.13
CA ASN A 193 5.14 -0.10 -6.51
C ASN A 193 5.57 -0.95 -5.30
N VAL A 194 4.72 -1.00 -4.28
CA VAL A 194 4.97 -1.86 -3.12
C VAL A 194 4.87 -3.32 -3.52
N TYR A 195 5.83 -4.13 -3.07
CA TYR A 195 5.86 -5.57 -3.29
C TYR A 195 6.19 -6.32 -1.98
N SER A 196 5.88 -7.62 -1.94
CA SER A 196 6.20 -8.46 -0.79
C SER A 196 6.65 -9.85 -1.22
N LYS A 197 7.32 -10.56 -0.30
CA LYS A 197 7.77 -11.95 -0.53
C LYS A 197 6.60 -12.92 -0.78
N ASN A 198 5.45 -12.67 -0.19
CA ASN A 198 4.26 -13.51 -0.24
C ASN A 198 3.12 -12.92 -1.07
N GLU A 199 3.43 -12.01 -1.99
CA GLU A 199 2.44 -11.41 -2.87
C GLU A 199 1.71 -12.47 -3.70
N ARG A 200 0.37 -12.47 -3.62
CA ARG A 200 -0.48 -13.46 -4.26
C ARG A 200 -0.96 -13.08 -5.66
N PHE A 201 -0.94 -11.78 -6.00
CA PHE A 201 -1.40 -11.34 -7.32
C PHE A 201 -0.33 -11.59 -8.38
N ALA A 202 -0.43 -12.74 -9.04
CA ALA A 202 0.56 -13.23 -10.00
C ALA A 202 0.77 -12.33 -11.24
N LYS A 203 -0.15 -11.37 -11.49
CA LYS A 203 -0.05 -10.42 -12.61
C LYS A 203 0.79 -9.17 -12.30
N HIS A 204 1.19 -8.94 -11.05
CA HIS A 204 2.17 -7.90 -10.75
C HIS A 204 3.55 -8.31 -11.27
N ILE A 205 4.32 -7.32 -11.72
CA ILE A 205 5.53 -7.57 -12.52
C ILE A 205 6.57 -8.43 -11.81
N LEU A 206 6.83 -8.22 -10.51
CA LEU A 206 7.81 -9.01 -9.74
C LEU A 206 7.37 -10.48 -9.58
N PRO A 207 6.19 -10.81 -9.01
CA PRO A 207 5.74 -12.20 -8.94
C PRO A 207 5.59 -12.83 -10.32
N HIS A 208 5.18 -12.08 -11.35
CA HIS A 208 5.09 -12.59 -12.72
C HIS A 208 6.47 -13.05 -13.23
N ILE A 209 7.49 -12.21 -13.15
CA ILE A 209 8.84 -12.55 -13.62
C ILE A 209 9.42 -13.74 -12.82
N VAL A 210 9.35 -13.69 -11.48
CA VAL A 210 9.89 -14.74 -10.63
C VAL A 210 9.22 -16.08 -10.91
N ASN A 211 7.90 -16.14 -10.94
CA ASN A 211 7.16 -17.37 -11.19
C ASN A 211 7.44 -17.93 -12.60
N SER A 212 7.46 -17.08 -13.62
CA SER A 212 7.73 -17.48 -15.00
C SER A 212 9.14 -18.06 -15.17
N LEU A 213 10.13 -17.42 -14.58
CA LEU A 213 11.51 -17.90 -14.64
C LEU A 213 11.74 -19.18 -13.83
N ILE A 214 11.09 -19.34 -12.66
CA ILE A 214 11.18 -20.58 -11.87
C ILE A 214 10.53 -21.74 -12.60
N ASN A 215 9.36 -21.54 -13.21
CA ASN A 215 8.57 -22.62 -13.81
C ASN A 215 9.09 -23.02 -15.19
N ASP A 216 9.38 -22.02 -16.05
CA ASP A 216 9.57 -22.23 -17.48
C ASP A 216 10.93 -21.76 -18.01
N GLY A 217 11.72 -21.04 -17.20
CA GLY A 217 12.98 -20.40 -17.64
C GLY A 217 12.78 -19.25 -18.64
N LYS A 218 11.54 -18.85 -18.87
CA LYS A 218 11.15 -17.82 -19.84
C LYS A 218 10.11 -16.89 -19.26
N VAL A 219 9.98 -15.67 -19.83
CA VAL A 219 9.00 -14.69 -19.41
C VAL A 219 8.37 -13.98 -20.61
N VAL A 220 7.05 -13.80 -20.57
CA VAL A 220 6.28 -12.99 -21.53
C VAL A 220 6.04 -11.63 -20.91
N LEU A 221 6.46 -10.55 -21.57
CA LEU A 221 6.31 -9.17 -21.11
C LEU A 221 5.44 -8.37 -22.09
N LEU A 222 4.91 -7.23 -21.63
CA LEU A 222 4.30 -6.27 -22.54
C LEU A 222 5.36 -5.55 -23.37
N GLU A 223 5.02 -5.10 -24.57
CA GLU A 223 5.89 -4.28 -25.43
C GLU A 223 6.45 -3.04 -24.72
N ASN A 224 5.65 -2.42 -23.82
CA ASN A 224 6.07 -1.30 -22.98
C ASN A 224 7.32 -1.61 -22.13
N SER A 225 7.52 -2.88 -21.75
CA SER A 225 8.63 -3.31 -20.91
C SER A 225 10.01 -3.08 -21.53
N LYS A 226 10.07 -2.94 -22.86
CA LYS A 226 11.32 -2.64 -23.57
C LYS A 226 11.94 -1.29 -23.16
N VAL A 227 11.12 -0.35 -22.72
CA VAL A 227 11.53 1.03 -22.37
C VAL A 227 11.16 1.42 -20.95
N ASN A 228 10.28 0.68 -20.29
CA ASN A 228 9.76 1.06 -18.99
C ASN A 228 10.80 0.86 -17.89
N LYS A 229 10.83 1.83 -16.97
CA LYS A 229 11.59 1.78 -15.71
C LYS A 229 10.65 1.97 -14.52
N ARG A 230 10.97 1.32 -13.41
CA ARG A 230 10.18 1.38 -12.16
C ARG A 230 11.08 1.43 -10.95
N THR A 231 10.52 1.89 -9.85
CA THR A 231 11.07 1.71 -8.51
C THR A 231 10.23 0.65 -7.78
N PHE A 232 10.81 -0.05 -6.82
CA PHE A 232 10.14 -1.12 -6.07
C PHE A 232 10.41 -0.99 -4.59
N LEU A 233 9.39 -0.72 -3.80
CA LEU A 233 9.48 -0.60 -2.35
C LEU A 233 9.03 -1.90 -1.68
N HIS A 234 9.86 -2.48 -0.80
CA HIS A 234 9.44 -3.65 -0.04
C HIS A 234 8.35 -3.30 0.98
N ASN A 235 7.34 -4.17 1.18
CA ASN A 235 6.21 -3.89 2.07
C ASN A 235 6.62 -3.72 3.54
N ILE A 236 7.73 -4.31 3.97
CA ILE A 236 8.31 -4.08 5.31
C ILE A 236 8.64 -2.60 5.48
N ASP A 237 9.30 -1.98 4.50
CA ASP A 237 9.63 -0.55 4.55
C ASP A 237 8.39 0.34 4.43
N SER A 238 7.41 -0.06 3.60
CA SER A 238 6.16 0.71 3.51
C SER A 238 5.39 0.73 4.82
N CYS A 239 5.37 -0.38 5.56
CA CYS A 239 4.75 -0.48 6.88
C CYS A 239 5.59 0.23 7.96
N ASP A 240 6.93 0.13 7.88
CA ASP A 240 7.83 0.91 8.76
C ASP A 240 7.58 2.42 8.59
N ALA A 241 7.34 2.91 7.36
CA ALA A 241 6.98 4.32 7.12
C ALA A 241 5.69 4.73 7.83
N VAL A 242 4.66 3.89 7.81
CA VAL A 242 3.38 4.12 8.53
C VAL A 242 3.63 4.24 10.02
N LEU A 243 4.30 3.26 10.61
CA LEU A 243 4.53 3.23 12.06
C LEU A 243 5.48 4.34 12.49
N HIS A 244 6.52 4.61 11.69
CA HIS A 244 7.46 5.71 11.94
C HIS A 244 6.75 7.08 11.93
N LEU A 245 5.82 7.30 10.99
CA LEU A 245 5.07 8.56 10.92
C LEU A 245 4.17 8.76 12.15
N LEU A 246 3.57 7.69 12.69
CA LEU A 246 2.77 7.76 13.93
C LEU A 246 3.61 8.16 15.16
N GLU A 247 4.93 7.97 15.12
CA GLU A 247 5.87 8.41 16.14
C GLU A 247 6.27 9.90 15.98
N HIS A 248 5.85 10.55 14.86
CA HIS A 248 6.15 11.95 14.52
C HIS A 248 4.87 12.80 14.43
N PRO A 249 4.22 13.13 15.56
CA PRO A 249 2.92 13.82 15.57
C PRO A 249 2.93 15.18 14.84
N ASP A 250 4.08 15.87 14.77
CA ASP A 250 4.20 17.15 14.05
C ASP A 250 4.19 16.97 12.51
N ALA A 251 4.43 15.77 12.03
CA ALA A 251 4.31 15.43 10.62
C ALA A 251 2.88 14.96 10.23
N MET A 252 1.99 14.77 11.22
CA MET A 252 0.60 14.36 11.07
C MET A 252 -0.33 15.58 10.98
N ASP A 253 -0.01 16.50 10.08
CA ASP A 253 -0.64 17.83 9.89
C ASP A 253 -1.55 17.90 8.65
N GLY A 254 -2.08 16.75 8.20
CA GLY A 254 -2.84 16.63 6.95
C GLY A 254 -1.96 16.59 5.71
N SER A 255 -0.64 16.54 5.87
CA SER A 255 0.30 16.43 4.75
C SER A 255 0.14 15.14 3.98
N VAL A 256 0.46 15.23 2.70
CA VAL A 256 0.65 14.07 1.83
C VAL A 256 2.14 13.76 1.76
N TYR A 257 2.51 12.49 1.79
CA TYR A 257 3.89 12.02 1.68
C TYR A 257 4.03 10.93 0.63
N ASN A 258 5.05 11.03 -0.21
CA ASN A 258 5.49 9.94 -1.07
C ASN A 258 6.23 8.90 -0.23
N VAL A 259 5.83 7.63 -0.37
CA VAL A 259 6.47 6.48 0.27
C VAL A 259 6.95 5.54 -0.82
N ALA A 260 8.24 5.61 -1.14
CA ALA A 260 8.86 4.94 -2.28
C ALA A 260 10.35 4.72 -2.02
N THR A 261 11.01 4.00 -2.91
CA THR A 261 12.45 4.09 -3.13
C THR A 261 12.72 4.96 -4.35
N GLU A 262 13.88 5.60 -4.41
CA GLU A 262 14.32 6.40 -5.57
C GLU A 262 15.21 5.57 -6.52
N GLU A 263 15.53 4.32 -6.15
CA GLU A 263 16.29 3.39 -6.96
C GLU A 263 15.46 2.88 -8.13
N GLU A 264 15.84 3.28 -9.34
CA GLU A 264 15.13 2.96 -10.57
C GLU A 264 15.81 1.83 -11.34
N ILE A 265 15.03 0.85 -11.78
CA ILE A 265 15.50 -0.27 -12.60
C ILE A 265 14.65 -0.39 -13.87
N SER A 266 15.26 -0.72 -15.02
CA SER A 266 14.51 -1.10 -16.22
C SER A 266 13.87 -2.49 -16.02
N ILE A 267 12.75 -2.75 -16.70
CA ILE A 267 12.11 -4.06 -16.60
C ILE A 267 13.02 -5.17 -17.15
N LEU A 268 13.84 -4.88 -18.15
CA LEU A 268 14.79 -5.86 -18.69
C LEU A 268 15.95 -6.14 -17.71
N ASP A 269 16.48 -5.10 -17.06
CA ASP A 269 17.51 -5.29 -16.01
C ASP A 269 16.93 -6.04 -14.80
N LEU A 270 15.65 -5.83 -14.47
CA LEU A 270 14.95 -6.58 -13.43
C LEU A 270 14.86 -8.07 -13.79
N VAL A 271 14.53 -8.42 -15.04
CA VAL A 271 14.56 -9.82 -15.50
C VAL A 271 15.97 -10.40 -15.38
N ALA A 272 16.98 -9.66 -15.84
CA ALA A 272 18.39 -10.12 -15.78
C ALA A 272 18.82 -10.33 -14.32
N LEU A 273 18.48 -9.44 -13.40
CA LEU A 273 18.77 -9.56 -11.97
C LEU A 273 18.14 -10.83 -11.37
N ILE A 274 16.83 -11.05 -11.61
CA ILE A 274 16.11 -12.22 -11.09
C ILE A 274 16.66 -13.50 -11.70
N ALA A 275 16.90 -13.54 -13.03
CA ALA A 275 17.48 -14.68 -13.71
C ALA A 275 18.89 -15.04 -13.15
N GLY A 276 19.74 -14.04 -12.93
CA GLY A 276 21.05 -14.22 -12.30
C GLY A 276 20.97 -14.86 -10.92
N LYS A 277 20.05 -14.41 -10.06
CA LYS A 277 19.79 -14.98 -8.72
C LYS A 277 19.24 -16.41 -8.78
N LEU A 278 18.54 -16.77 -9.86
CA LEU A 278 18.03 -18.13 -10.10
C LEU A 278 19.07 -19.04 -10.78
N GLY A 279 20.21 -18.50 -11.24
CA GLY A 279 21.25 -19.22 -11.97
C GLY A 279 20.92 -19.46 -13.45
N ILE A 280 19.97 -18.71 -14.00
CA ILE A 280 19.57 -18.78 -15.42
C ILE A 280 20.43 -17.78 -16.20
N LYS A 281 21.25 -18.29 -17.16
CA LYS A 281 22.21 -17.44 -17.89
C LYS A 281 21.56 -16.63 -19.00
N ASP A 282 20.65 -17.23 -19.77
CA ASP A 282 20.03 -16.61 -20.94
C ASP A 282 18.51 -16.85 -20.88
N PRO A 283 17.74 -16.05 -20.09
CA PRO A 283 16.29 -16.22 -20.03
C PRO A 283 15.66 -15.88 -21.37
N GLU A 284 14.73 -16.70 -21.83
CA GLU A 284 13.92 -16.40 -23.02
C GLU A 284 12.92 -15.30 -22.67
N ILE A 285 13.00 -14.16 -23.37
CA ILE A 285 12.09 -13.02 -23.19
C ILE A 285 11.30 -12.82 -24.46
N THR A 286 9.96 -12.91 -24.37
CA THR A 286 9.05 -12.58 -25.46
C THR A 286 8.16 -11.40 -25.08
N PHE A 287 7.61 -10.72 -26.08
CA PHE A 287 6.80 -9.53 -25.88
C PHE A 287 5.45 -9.69 -26.56
N GLU A 288 4.36 -9.51 -25.78
CA GLU A 288 3.00 -9.65 -26.27
C GLU A 288 2.09 -8.58 -25.67
N GLY A 289 1.35 -7.90 -26.52
CA GLY A 289 0.40 -6.87 -26.10
C GLY A 289 1.06 -5.53 -25.72
N TYR A 290 0.24 -4.52 -25.56
CA TYR A 290 0.64 -3.17 -25.21
C TYR A 290 -0.36 -2.57 -24.21
N ARG A 291 0.11 -1.81 -23.24
CA ARG A 291 -0.75 -1.08 -22.31
C ARG A 291 -0.74 0.41 -22.64
N GLU A 292 -1.88 0.91 -23.06
CA GLU A 292 -2.07 2.34 -23.22
C GLU A 292 -1.98 3.06 -21.87
N SER A 293 -1.54 4.31 -21.89
CA SER A 293 -1.42 5.14 -20.68
C SER A 293 -0.53 4.56 -19.57
N ASP A 294 0.44 3.70 -19.94
CA ASP A 294 1.45 3.21 -19.01
C ASP A 294 2.69 4.12 -19.05
N PRO A 295 3.01 4.85 -17.99
CA PRO A 295 4.13 5.79 -18.02
C PRO A 295 5.46 5.05 -18.20
N VAL A 296 6.37 5.60 -19.02
CA VAL A 296 7.71 5.04 -19.25
C VAL A 296 8.50 5.00 -17.95
N ARG A 297 8.40 6.04 -17.12
CA ARG A 297 9.05 6.13 -15.81
C ARG A 297 8.02 6.48 -14.73
N ARG A 298 8.24 5.96 -13.52
CA ARG A 298 7.50 6.38 -12.32
C ARG A 298 8.47 6.38 -11.14
N VAL A 299 9.03 7.54 -10.88
CA VAL A 299 9.93 7.79 -9.74
C VAL A 299 9.32 8.89 -8.90
N LEU A 300 9.22 8.67 -7.59
CA LEU A 300 8.75 9.65 -6.63
C LEU A 300 9.92 10.17 -5.80
N SER A 301 9.94 11.49 -5.56
CA SER A 301 10.85 12.05 -4.57
C SER A 301 10.33 11.75 -3.16
N THR A 302 11.18 11.23 -2.30
CA THR A 302 10.88 10.94 -0.89
C THR A 302 11.42 12.02 0.06
N GLU A 303 11.95 13.10 -0.51
CA GLU A 303 12.62 14.18 0.22
C GLU A 303 11.75 14.75 1.35
N LYS A 304 10.45 14.95 1.12
CA LYS A 304 9.55 15.53 2.12
C LYS A 304 9.44 14.64 3.36
N LEU A 305 9.19 13.35 3.19
CA LEU A 305 9.08 12.40 4.31
C LEU A 305 10.41 12.31 5.07
N ARG A 306 11.51 12.16 4.33
CA ARG A 306 12.86 12.09 4.92
C ARG A 306 13.21 13.36 5.72
N THR A 307 12.92 14.54 5.17
CA THR A 307 13.22 15.80 5.85
C THR A 307 12.36 16.02 7.11
N ARG A 308 11.09 15.61 7.06
CA ARG A 308 10.15 15.81 8.17
C ARG A 308 10.31 14.78 9.30
N THR A 309 10.78 13.58 9.00
CA THR A 309 10.77 12.47 9.96
C THR A 309 12.10 11.71 10.07
N GLY A 310 13.02 11.89 9.13
CA GLY A 310 14.24 11.09 9.04
C GLY A 310 14.04 9.71 8.41
N TRP A 311 12.82 9.35 8.00
CA TRP A 311 12.56 8.03 7.42
C TRP A 311 13.22 7.83 6.05
N ALA A 312 13.75 6.64 5.83
CA ALA A 312 14.23 6.17 4.54
C ALA A 312 14.04 4.64 4.44
N PRO A 313 13.80 4.09 3.23
CA PRO A 313 13.74 2.64 3.05
C PRO A 313 15.08 1.98 3.38
N LYS A 314 15.03 0.75 3.89
CA LYS A 314 16.19 -0.01 4.37
C LYS A 314 16.47 -1.26 3.53
N ILE A 315 15.43 -1.83 2.90
CA ILE A 315 15.53 -3.08 2.14
C ILE A 315 15.83 -2.73 0.69
N THR A 316 16.97 -3.21 0.19
CA THR A 316 17.34 -3.08 -1.22
C THR A 316 16.47 -3.97 -2.10
N LEU A 317 16.35 -3.63 -3.39
CA LEU A 317 15.62 -4.47 -4.34
C LEU A 317 16.20 -5.88 -4.41
N GLU A 318 17.52 -6.02 -4.35
CA GLU A 318 18.21 -7.32 -4.38
C GLU A 318 17.83 -8.20 -3.18
N GLU A 319 17.85 -7.65 -1.97
CA GLU A 319 17.44 -8.36 -0.75
C GLU A 319 15.97 -8.78 -0.81
N GLY A 320 15.09 -7.88 -1.29
CA GLY A 320 13.67 -8.19 -1.45
C GLY A 320 13.41 -9.29 -2.48
N ILE A 321 14.16 -9.33 -3.59
CA ILE A 321 14.09 -10.42 -4.59
C ILE A 321 14.56 -11.73 -3.96
N ASP A 322 15.62 -11.74 -3.17
CA ASP A 322 16.09 -12.95 -2.46
C ASP A 322 15.01 -13.49 -1.51
N MET A 323 14.27 -12.58 -0.80
CA MET A 323 13.14 -12.98 0.04
C MET A 323 12.01 -13.63 -0.78
N ILE A 324 11.67 -13.09 -1.97
CA ILE A 324 10.65 -13.68 -2.85
C ILE A 324 11.08 -15.07 -3.31
N ILE A 325 12.30 -15.18 -3.83
CA ILE A 325 12.85 -16.46 -4.35
C ILE A 325 12.89 -17.50 -3.23
N GLY A 326 13.37 -17.11 -2.05
CA GLY A 326 13.41 -18.00 -0.88
C GLY A 326 12.01 -18.49 -0.47
N PHE A 327 11.01 -17.60 -0.46
CA PHE A 327 9.63 -17.95 -0.16
C PHE A 327 9.04 -18.92 -1.20
N ARG A 328 9.29 -18.70 -2.50
CA ARG A 328 8.75 -19.52 -3.59
C ARG A 328 9.40 -20.91 -3.69
N LYS A 329 10.66 -21.07 -3.25
CA LYS A 329 11.36 -22.37 -3.27
C LYS A 329 11.02 -23.26 -2.07
N ASN A 330 10.56 -22.67 -0.96
CA ASN A 330 10.30 -23.38 0.29
C ASN A 330 8.78 -23.56 0.58
N GLY A 331 7.90 -22.99 -0.20
CA GLY A 331 6.45 -23.13 -0.14
C GLY A 331 5.90 -23.84 -1.36
#